data_2fe1d2f410dcc133a3f0b9d63954c8a8
#
_entry.id   2fe1d2f410dcc133a3f0b9d63954c8a8
#
_cell.length_a   1.000
_cell.length_b   1.000
_cell.length_c   1.000
_cell.angle_alpha   90.00
_cell.angle_beta   90.00
_cell.angle_gamma   90.00
#
_symmetry.space_group_name_H-M   'P 1'
#
loop_
_entity.id
_entity.type
_entity.pdbx_description
1 polymer ?
#
loop_
_entity_poly.entity_id
_entity_poly.type
_entity_poly.pdbx_seq_one_letter_code
_entity_poly.pdbx_strand_id
1 'polypeptide(L)'
;MYTNKNKAFSFVEIIVAISIALIISFISLGYFLTINKSFVSLMNLHKREKEIITCRELIDSYINWNETKDFKILNNISRTNKPKISISNFSKNSEAEGNFLAIRIWSFSENKFCNYYRCFLFEKNKLRMGYFNDSNLYKLHRIFDETIILEDCRGKFIFVNNNLKLEIQDLKRGKIYEEILF
;
A
#
# COMPACT_ATOMS: atom_id res chain seq x y z
N MET A 1 4.88 -18.98 -76.18
CA MET A 1 3.52 -18.49 -75.85
C MET A 1 3.03 -19.15 -74.59
N TYR A 2 3.24 -18.48 -73.40
CA TYR A 2 2.81 -19.01 -72.14
C TYR A 2 1.35 -18.61 -71.94
N THR A 3 0.44 -19.56 -72.02
CA THR A 3 -0.96 -19.35 -71.66
C THR A 3 -1.10 -19.35 -70.15
N ASN A 4 -1.24 -18.17 -69.60
CA ASN A 4 -1.57 -17.95 -68.18
C ASN A 4 -3.02 -18.47 -67.99
N LYS A 5 -3.17 -19.73 -67.58
CA LYS A 5 -4.45 -20.27 -67.14
C LYS A 5 -4.76 -19.67 -65.77
N ASN A 6 -5.43 -18.52 -65.72
CA ASN A 6 -6.06 -18.01 -64.52
C ASN A 6 -7.09 -19.06 -64.08
N LYS A 7 -6.72 -19.90 -63.09
CA LYS A 7 -7.67 -20.79 -62.42
C LYS A 7 -8.58 -19.90 -61.58
N ALA A 8 -9.82 -19.70 -61.99
CA ALA A 8 -10.83 -19.08 -61.12
C ALA A 8 -11.07 -19.99 -59.94
N PHE A 9 -11.03 -19.43 -58.75
CA PHE A 9 -11.35 -20.17 -57.52
C PHE A 9 -12.79 -20.71 -57.58
N SER A 10 -12.95 -21.97 -57.24
CA SER A 10 -14.28 -22.59 -57.10
C SER A 10 -15.05 -21.93 -55.98
N PHE A 11 -16.36 -21.74 -56.14
CA PHE A 11 -17.22 -21.21 -55.10
C PHE A 11 -17.08 -21.99 -53.74
N VAL A 12 -16.86 -23.29 -53.83
CA VAL A 12 -16.61 -24.15 -52.66
C VAL A 12 -15.29 -23.80 -51.98
N GLU A 13 -14.22 -23.52 -52.71
CA GLU A 13 -12.92 -23.10 -52.12
C GLU A 13 -13.04 -21.79 -51.38
N ILE A 14 -13.83 -20.84 -51.87
CA ILE A 14 -14.09 -19.57 -51.20
C ILE A 14 -14.84 -19.80 -49.89
N ILE A 15 -15.89 -20.63 -49.85
CA ILE A 15 -16.64 -20.95 -48.64
C ILE A 15 -15.74 -21.62 -47.59
N VAL A 16 -14.92 -22.57 -48.01
CA VAL A 16 -13.98 -23.26 -47.10
C VAL A 16 -12.96 -22.27 -46.53
N ALA A 17 -12.38 -21.39 -47.36
CA ALA A 17 -11.42 -20.41 -46.91
C ALA A 17 -12.03 -19.42 -45.90
N ILE A 18 -13.26 -18.95 -46.14
CA ILE A 18 -13.97 -18.06 -45.18
C ILE A 18 -14.26 -18.80 -43.86
N SER A 19 -14.68 -20.06 -43.93
CA SER A 19 -14.96 -20.85 -42.74
C SER A 19 -13.73 -21.05 -41.90
N ILE A 20 -12.58 -21.37 -42.48
CA ILE A 20 -11.30 -21.50 -41.77
C ILE A 20 -10.87 -20.15 -41.18
N ALA A 21 -11.00 -19.05 -41.92
CA ALA A 21 -10.65 -17.71 -41.45
C ALA A 21 -11.51 -17.30 -40.24
N LEU A 22 -12.81 -17.64 -40.23
CA LEU A 22 -13.70 -17.40 -39.10
C LEU A 22 -13.26 -18.20 -37.86
N ILE A 23 -12.96 -19.49 -38.02
CA ILE A 23 -12.50 -20.34 -36.91
C ILE A 23 -11.22 -19.75 -36.29
N ILE A 24 -10.24 -19.43 -37.12
CA ILE A 24 -8.98 -18.82 -36.66
C ILE A 24 -9.25 -17.50 -35.93
N SER A 25 -10.15 -16.65 -36.45
CA SER A 25 -10.51 -15.39 -35.85
C SER A 25 -11.15 -15.57 -34.47
N PHE A 26 -12.05 -16.52 -34.29
CA PHE A 26 -12.66 -16.85 -32.99
C PHE A 26 -11.64 -17.33 -31.95
N ILE A 27 -10.73 -18.23 -32.39
CA ILE A 27 -9.67 -18.72 -31.50
C ILE A 27 -8.74 -17.57 -31.11
N SER A 28 -8.32 -16.73 -32.03
CA SER A 28 -7.45 -15.58 -31.79
C SER A 28 -8.11 -14.57 -30.85
N LEU A 29 -9.40 -14.30 -31.00
CA LEU A 29 -10.16 -13.43 -30.10
C LEU A 29 -10.23 -13.99 -28.68
N GLY A 30 -10.45 -15.30 -28.53
CA GLY A 30 -10.44 -15.97 -27.24
C GLY A 30 -9.10 -15.84 -26.50
N TYR A 31 -8.00 -16.07 -27.20
CA TYR A 31 -6.65 -15.86 -26.66
C TYR A 31 -6.40 -14.42 -26.26
N PHE A 32 -6.77 -13.46 -27.13
CA PHE A 32 -6.61 -12.04 -26.84
C PHE A 32 -7.35 -11.60 -25.57
N LEU A 33 -8.59 -12.04 -25.40
CA LEU A 33 -9.38 -11.73 -24.20
C LEU A 33 -8.76 -12.34 -22.93
N THR A 34 -8.22 -13.55 -23.03
CA THR A 34 -7.57 -14.23 -21.89
C THR A 34 -6.27 -13.52 -21.52
N ILE A 35 -5.45 -13.16 -22.50
CA ILE A 35 -4.20 -12.41 -22.28
C ILE A 35 -4.51 -11.05 -21.64
N ASN A 36 -5.51 -10.32 -22.14
CA ASN A 36 -5.88 -9.03 -21.56
C ASN A 36 -6.34 -9.15 -20.11
N LYS A 37 -7.17 -10.14 -19.77
CA LYS A 37 -7.57 -10.38 -18.37
C LYS A 37 -6.37 -10.66 -17.47
N SER A 38 -5.45 -11.50 -17.91
CA SER A 38 -4.23 -11.83 -17.19
C SER A 38 -3.34 -10.60 -17.01
N PHE A 39 -3.18 -9.80 -18.04
CA PHE A 39 -2.38 -8.57 -18.02
C PHE A 39 -2.96 -7.54 -17.03
N VAL A 40 -4.26 -7.29 -17.08
CA VAL A 40 -4.94 -6.39 -16.12
C VAL A 40 -4.80 -6.90 -14.69
N SER A 41 -4.92 -8.20 -14.48
CA SER A 41 -4.70 -8.82 -13.15
C SER A 41 -3.28 -8.59 -12.66
N LEU A 42 -2.27 -8.83 -13.50
CA LEU A 42 -0.85 -8.60 -13.16
C LEU A 42 -0.55 -7.13 -12.88
N MET A 43 -1.10 -6.21 -13.67
CA MET A 43 -0.95 -4.76 -13.41
C MET A 43 -1.53 -4.36 -12.06
N ASN A 44 -2.73 -4.86 -11.72
CA ASN A 44 -3.35 -4.61 -10.42
C ASN A 44 -2.54 -5.22 -9.27
N LEU A 45 -1.91 -6.39 -9.50
CA LEU A 45 -1.00 -7.01 -8.56
C LEU A 45 0.21 -6.11 -8.29
N HIS A 46 0.85 -5.67 -9.34
CA HIS A 46 2.04 -4.84 -9.24
C HIS A 46 1.75 -3.48 -8.61
N LYS A 47 0.63 -2.85 -8.99
CA LYS A 47 0.18 -1.59 -8.39
C LYS A 47 0.02 -1.72 -6.88
N ARG A 48 -0.63 -2.79 -6.41
CA ARG A 48 -0.89 -3.00 -4.99
C ARG A 48 0.39 -3.24 -4.18
N GLU A 49 1.31 -4.03 -4.72
CA GLU A 49 2.62 -4.24 -4.10
C GLU A 49 3.41 -2.93 -4.01
N LYS A 50 3.38 -2.14 -5.06
CA LYS A 50 4.01 -0.82 -5.07
C LYS A 50 3.41 0.12 -4.02
N GLU A 51 2.09 0.14 -3.84
CA GLU A 51 1.42 0.93 -2.79
C GLU A 51 1.93 0.54 -1.39
N ILE A 52 2.08 -0.76 -1.11
CA ILE A 52 2.58 -1.26 0.18
C ILE A 52 4.05 -0.90 0.39
N ILE A 53 4.88 -1.08 -0.65
CA ILE A 53 6.30 -0.69 -0.60
C ILE A 53 6.44 0.81 -0.37
N THR A 54 5.71 1.64 -1.11
CA THR A 54 5.73 3.10 -0.93
C THR A 54 5.29 3.51 0.47
N CYS A 55 4.28 2.84 1.02
CA CYS A 55 3.85 3.07 2.38
C CYS A 55 4.95 2.75 3.40
N ARG A 56 5.64 1.62 3.23
CA ARG A 56 6.80 1.25 4.06
C ARG A 56 7.92 2.29 3.96
N GLU A 57 8.33 2.64 2.74
CA GLU A 57 9.39 3.63 2.50
C GLU A 57 9.06 4.99 3.13
N LEU A 58 7.78 5.38 3.10
CA LEU A 58 7.31 6.58 3.75
C LEU A 58 7.52 6.52 5.28
N ILE A 59 7.13 5.43 5.91
CA ILE A 59 7.31 5.25 7.36
C ILE A 59 8.79 5.22 7.71
N ASP A 60 9.57 4.44 6.95
CA ASP A 60 11.00 4.29 7.14
C ASP A 60 11.74 5.62 7.00
N SER A 61 11.34 6.46 6.04
CA SER A 61 11.93 7.79 5.87
C SER A 61 11.76 8.67 7.10
N TYR A 62 10.60 8.61 7.78
CA TYR A 62 10.40 9.37 9.02
C TYR A 62 11.20 8.82 10.20
N ILE A 63 11.42 7.51 10.25
CA ILE A 63 12.24 6.88 11.29
C ILE A 63 13.71 7.26 11.09
N ASN A 64 14.21 7.16 9.85
CA ASN A 64 15.60 7.45 9.54
C ASN A 64 15.94 8.93 9.60
N TRP A 65 14.96 9.81 9.35
CA TRP A 65 15.16 11.25 9.51
C TRP A 65 15.32 11.68 10.97
N ASN A 66 14.93 10.82 11.89
CA ASN A 66 15.04 11.09 13.30
C ASN A 66 16.33 10.47 13.87
N GLU A 67 17.37 11.26 14.07
CA GLU A 67 18.64 10.82 14.65
C GLU A 67 18.49 10.10 16.00
N THR A 68 17.48 10.48 16.79
CA THR A 68 17.23 9.90 18.12
C THR A 68 16.47 8.59 18.09
N LYS A 69 15.87 8.23 16.94
CA LYS A 69 15.00 7.05 16.78
C LYS A 69 13.92 6.93 17.87
N ASP A 70 13.41 8.06 18.31
CA ASP A 70 12.37 8.11 19.33
C ASP A 70 11.01 7.82 18.72
N PHE A 71 10.40 6.72 19.09
CA PHE A 71 9.06 6.35 18.68
C PHE A 71 8.28 5.71 19.82
N LYS A 72 6.96 5.69 19.70
CA LYS A 72 6.06 5.03 20.63
C LYS A 72 5.01 4.21 19.89
N ILE A 73 4.86 2.95 20.30
CA ILE A 73 3.79 2.07 19.84
C ILE A 73 2.72 2.03 20.92
N LEU A 74 1.45 2.13 20.51
CA LEU A 74 0.29 1.98 21.38
C LEU A 74 -0.70 1.01 20.76
N ASN A 75 -1.36 0.25 21.62
CA ASN A 75 -2.38 -0.69 21.21
C ASN A 75 -3.79 -0.14 21.48
N ASN A 76 -4.79 -0.65 20.78
CA ASN A 76 -6.20 -0.30 20.94
C ASN A 76 -6.51 1.19 20.80
N ILE A 77 -5.75 1.89 19.96
CA ILE A 77 -6.01 3.28 19.63
C ILE A 77 -7.09 3.36 18.57
N SER A 78 -8.11 4.19 18.83
CA SER A 78 -9.17 4.53 17.88
C SER A 78 -9.45 6.03 17.95
N ARG A 79 -9.88 6.59 16.82
CA ARG A 79 -10.31 8.00 16.76
C ARG A 79 -11.48 8.31 17.68
N THR A 80 -12.30 7.31 17.99
CA THR A 80 -13.44 7.44 18.91
C THR A 80 -13.04 7.35 20.38
N ASN A 81 -12.01 6.57 20.69
CA ASN A 81 -11.44 6.49 22.02
C ASN A 81 -10.36 7.56 22.15
N LYS A 82 -10.58 8.57 22.97
CA LYS A 82 -9.62 9.64 23.26
C LYS A 82 -8.57 9.12 24.26
N PRO A 83 -7.51 8.45 23.84
CA PRO A 83 -6.46 8.08 24.76
C PRO A 83 -5.76 9.38 25.16
N LYS A 84 -5.56 9.59 26.44
CA LYS A 84 -4.59 10.55 26.93
C LYS A 84 -3.21 9.98 26.61
N ILE A 85 -2.68 10.31 25.45
CA ILE A 85 -1.31 9.94 25.10
C ILE A 85 -0.41 10.85 25.93
N SER A 86 0.07 10.35 27.05
CA SER A 86 1.12 11.04 27.81
C SER A 86 2.42 10.88 27.02
N ILE A 87 2.89 11.97 26.44
CA ILE A 87 4.15 12.01 25.67
C ILE A 87 5.36 12.15 26.59
N SER A 88 5.15 12.43 27.87
CA SER A 88 6.22 12.69 28.82
C SER A 88 7.24 11.54 28.96
N ASN A 89 6.96 10.36 28.43
CA ASN A 89 7.85 9.20 28.48
C ASN A 89 7.91 8.51 27.11
N PHE A 90 8.49 9.19 26.09
CA PHE A 90 8.94 8.54 24.87
C PHE A 90 10.23 7.75 25.20
N SER A 91 10.11 6.70 25.97
CA SER A 91 11.16 5.70 26.08
C SER A 91 10.92 4.61 25.04
N LYS A 92 11.99 4.07 24.47
CA LYS A 92 11.91 2.83 23.67
C LYS A 92 11.16 1.79 24.49
N ASN A 93 9.96 1.42 24.05
CA ASN A 93 9.27 0.29 24.62
C ASN A 93 9.87 -0.96 23.99
N SER A 94 10.68 -1.69 24.72
CA SER A 94 11.06 -3.04 24.34
C SER A 94 9.79 -3.91 24.38
N GLU A 95 9.51 -4.65 23.34
CA GLU A 95 8.41 -5.61 23.25
C GLU A 95 6.99 -4.98 23.28
N ALA A 96 6.75 -4.02 22.41
CA ALA A 96 5.41 -3.49 22.23
C ALA A 96 4.86 -3.86 20.85
N GLU A 97 3.61 -4.28 20.79
CA GLU A 97 2.86 -4.34 19.55
C GLU A 97 1.61 -3.46 19.65
N GLY A 98 1.21 -2.88 18.53
CA GLY A 98 0.03 -2.02 18.53
C GLY A 98 -0.39 -1.55 17.15
N ASN A 99 -1.58 -1.00 17.08
CA ASN A 99 -2.13 -0.45 15.85
C ASN A 99 -1.75 1.02 15.60
N PHE A 100 -1.00 1.63 16.50
CA PHE A 100 -0.59 3.03 16.44
C PHE A 100 0.92 3.18 16.63
N LEU A 101 1.54 3.97 15.76
CA LEU A 101 2.95 4.35 15.85
C LEU A 101 3.05 5.87 15.84
N ALA A 102 3.74 6.44 16.82
CA ALA A 102 4.12 7.85 16.84
C ALA A 102 5.64 7.98 16.80
N ILE A 103 6.14 8.77 15.87
CA ILE A 103 7.56 9.05 15.68
C ILE A 103 7.78 10.51 16.03
N ARG A 104 8.70 10.78 16.96
CA ARG A 104 9.08 12.14 17.35
C ARG A 104 9.97 12.74 16.28
N ILE A 105 9.64 13.92 15.81
CA ILE A 105 10.42 14.67 14.82
C ILE A 105 10.78 16.03 15.40
N TRP A 106 12.04 16.38 15.30
CA TRP A 106 12.53 17.70 15.66
C TRP A 106 12.38 18.63 14.46
N SER A 107 11.77 19.76 14.66
CA SER A 107 11.71 20.82 13.66
C SER A 107 12.13 22.14 14.27
N PHE A 108 12.88 22.91 13.50
CA PHE A 108 13.22 24.29 13.85
C PHE A 108 12.25 25.21 13.13
N SER A 109 11.36 25.83 13.88
CA SER A 109 10.39 26.79 13.36
C SER A 109 10.35 28.01 14.27
N GLU A 110 10.27 29.20 13.65
CA GLU A 110 10.16 30.49 14.37
C GLU A 110 11.25 30.70 15.45
N ASN A 111 12.49 30.34 15.14
CA ASN A 111 13.63 30.42 16.06
C ASN A 111 13.49 29.58 17.33
N LYS A 112 12.65 28.54 17.32
CA LYS A 112 12.51 27.58 18.42
C LYS A 112 12.54 26.16 17.91
N PHE A 113 13.14 25.27 18.69
CA PHE A 113 13.00 23.84 18.47
C PHE A 113 11.61 23.40 18.93
N CYS A 114 10.81 22.92 18.00
CA CYS A 114 9.50 22.38 18.27
C CYS A 114 9.52 20.86 18.05
N ASN A 115 8.98 20.13 19.00
CA ASN A 115 8.73 18.72 18.82
C ASN A 115 7.37 18.56 18.15
N TYR A 116 7.34 17.83 17.08
CA TYR A 116 6.09 17.31 16.56
C TYR A 116 6.21 15.81 16.32
N TYR A 117 5.07 15.17 16.23
CA TYR A 117 5.00 13.73 16.11
C TYR A 117 4.30 13.39 14.82
N ARG A 118 4.94 12.55 14.02
CA ARG A 118 4.30 11.90 12.89
C ARG A 118 3.66 10.61 13.39
N CYS A 119 2.38 10.43 13.06
CA CYS A 119 1.60 9.31 13.57
C CYS A 119 1.04 8.47 12.45
N PHE A 120 1.03 7.17 12.68
CA PHE A 120 0.45 6.17 11.81
C PHE A 120 -0.54 5.33 12.59
N LEU A 121 -1.74 5.13 12.04
CA LEU A 121 -2.83 4.41 12.72
C LEU A 121 -3.50 3.43 11.78
N PHE A 122 -3.52 2.16 12.16
CA PHE A 122 -4.39 1.16 11.54
C PHE A 122 -5.77 1.19 12.20
N GLU A 123 -6.78 1.66 11.45
CA GLU A 123 -8.16 1.72 11.91
C GLU A 123 -9.14 1.54 10.75
N LYS A 124 -10.22 0.75 10.97
CA LYS A 124 -11.30 0.55 9.98
C LYS A 124 -10.79 0.14 8.60
N ASN A 125 -9.90 -0.86 8.56
CA ASN A 125 -9.29 -1.40 7.35
C ASN A 125 -8.48 -0.38 6.53
N LYS A 126 -7.93 0.64 7.18
CA LYS A 126 -7.12 1.69 6.55
C LYS A 126 -5.91 1.99 7.41
N LEU A 127 -4.77 2.29 6.76
CA LEU A 127 -3.64 2.93 7.39
C LEU A 127 -3.73 4.43 7.14
N ARG A 128 -3.69 5.18 8.21
CA ARG A 128 -3.79 6.64 8.20
C ARG A 128 -2.51 7.27 8.72
N MET A 129 -2.19 8.42 8.19
CA MET A 129 -1.07 9.24 8.65
C MET A 129 -1.59 10.57 9.16
N GLY A 130 -1.01 11.05 10.24
CA GLY A 130 -1.28 12.36 10.79
C GLY A 130 -0.06 12.96 11.46
N TYR A 131 -0.23 14.14 12.02
CA TYR A 131 0.79 14.77 12.85
C TYR A 131 0.12 15.49 14.03
N PHE A 132 0.84 15.63 15.11
CA PHE A 132 0.45 16.50 16.21
C PHE A 132 1.70 17.14 16.85
N ASN A 133 1.51 18.29 17.44
CA ASN A 133 2.51 18.94 18.28
C ASN A 133 2.14 18.80 19.76
N ASP A 134 3.07 19.11 20.65
CA ASP A 134 2.89 18.97 22.10
C ASP A 134 1.66 19.70 22.65
N SER A 135 1.23 20.78 21.99
CA SER A 135 0.07 21.57 22.41
C SER A 135 -1.28 20.95 22.02
N ASN A 136 -1.29 19.98 21.11
CA ASN A 136 -2.52 19.42 20.50
C ASN A 136 -2.80 17.95 20.87
N LEU A 137 -2.16 17.44 21.89
CA LEU A 137 -2.23 16.06 22.37
C LEU A 137 -3.63 15.46 22.52
N TYR A 138 -4.63 16.29 22.69
CA TYR A 138 -6.01 15.88 23.00
C TYR A 138 -6.93 15.78 21.78
N LYS A 139 -6.41 15.99 20.57
CA LYS A 139 -7.24 16.07 19.35
C LYS A 139 -6.83 15.08 18.26
N LEU A 140 -6.47 13.86 18.63
CA LEU A 140 -6.12 12.79 17.69
C LEU A 140 -7.15 12.60 16.56
N HIS A 141 -8.44 12.80 16.85
CA HIS A 141 -9.51 12.64 15.87
C HIS A 141 -9.44 13.63 14.70
N ARG A 142 -8.82 14.80 14.88
CA ARG A 142 -8.63 15.78 13.79
C ARG A 142 -7.39 15.50 12.95
N ILE A 143 -6.43 14.79 13.50
CA ILE A 143 -5.12 14.56 12.86
C ILE A 143 -5.22 13.51 11.77
N PHE A 144 -6.08 12.50 11.94
CA PHE A 144 -6.18 11.36 11.04
C PHE A 144 -7.27 11.47 9.98
N ASP A 145 -8.02 12.57 9.96
CA ASP A 145 -9.14 12.69 9.01
C ASP A 145 -8.70 12.99 7.57
N GLU A 146 -7.46 13.47 7.36
CA GLU A 146 -7.07 14.05 6.08
C GLU A 146 -6.19 13.14 5.22
N THR A 147 -5.46 12.17 5.78
CA THR A 147 -4.51 11.39 4.98
C THR A 147 -4.65 9.89 5.18
N ILE A 148 -5.30 9.24 4.24
CA ILE A 148 -5.30 7.78 4.11
C ILE A 148 -4.09 7.43 3.24
N ILE A 149 -3.19 6.60 3.77
CA ILE A 149 -1.99 6.15 3.04
C ILE A 149 -2.28 4.84 2.32
N LEU A 150 -3.01 3.94 2.97
CA LEU A 150 -3.32 2.63 2.42
C LEU A 150 -4.74 2.23 2.81
N GLU A 151 -5.53 1.79 1.83
CA GLU A 151 -6.88 1.26 2.03
C GLU A 151 -6.90 -0.26 2.01
N ASP A 152 -8.00 -0.85 2.47
CA ASP A 152 -8.24 -2.29 2.47
C ASP A 152 -7.10 -3.09 3.09
N CYS A 153 -6.60 -2.60 4.22
CA CYS A 153 -5.53 -3.23 4.98
C CYS A 153 -5.82 -3.24 6.48
N ARG A 154 -5.27 -4.23 7.15
CA ARG A 154 -5.09 -4.26 8.60
C ARG A 154 -3.62 -4.42 8.89
N GLY A 155 -3.20 -4.03 10.07
CA GLY A 155 -1.81 -4.22 10.41
C GLY A 155 -1.52 -3.79 11.84
N LYS A 156 -0.26 -3.98 12.20
CA LYS A 156 0.28 -3.60 13.49
C LYS A 156 1.75 -3.24 13.36
N PHE A 157 2.22 -2.49 14.32
CA PHE A 157 3.62 -2.18 14.55
C PHE A 157 4.12 -3.07 15.67
N ILE A 158 5.29 -3.65 15.52
CA ILE A 158 5.86 -4.60 16.48
C ILE A 158 7.32 -4.17 16.74
N PHE A 159 7.69 -4.06 18.02
CA PHE A 159 9.06 -3.76 18.40
C PHE A 159 9.62 -4.92 19.21
N VAL A 160 10.51 -5.68 18.60
CA VAL A 160 11.14 -6.86 19.22
C VAL A 160 12.62 -6.86 18.85
N ASN A 161 13.47 -7.17 19.84
CA ASN A 161 14.93 -7.29 19.66
C ASN A 161 15.58 -6.06 19.02
N ASN A 162 15.18 -4.86 19.43
CA ASN A 162 15.64 -3.57 18.87
C ASN A 162 15.25 -3.33 17.40
N ASN A 163 14.39 -4.14 16.82
CA ASN A 163 13.89 -3.95 15.47
C ASN A 163 12.42 -3.51 15.51
N LEU A 164 12.08 -2.46 14.77
CA LEU A 164 10.71 -2.08 14.50
C LEU A 164 10.25 -2.81 13.23
N LYS A 165 9.18 -3.57 13.36
CA LYS A 165 8.56 -4.30 12.26
C LYS A 165 7.20 -3.71 11.94
N LEU A 166 6.88 -3.67 10.67
CA LEU A 166 5.56 -3.34 10.16
C LEU A 166 4.93 -4.62 9.59
N GLU A 167 3.79 -5.00 10.13
CA GLU A 167 2.97 -6.09 9.59
C GLU A 167 1.74 -5.48 8.91
N ILE A 168 1.53 -5.78 7.64
CA ILE A 168 0.37 -5.34 6.87
C ILE A 168 -0.33 -6.57 6.30
N GLN A 169 -1.60 -6.75 6.62
CA GLN A 169 -2.49 -7.70 5.98
C GLN A 169 -3.29 -7.00 4.88
N ASP A 170 -3.06 -7.35 3.63
CA ASP A 170 -3.87 -6.91 2.49
C ASP A 170 -5.19 -7.69 2.47
N LEU A 171 -6.29 -7.01 2.74
CA LEU A 171 -7.61 -7.63 2.83
C LEU A 171 -8.16 -8.05 1.47
N LYS A 172 -7.70 -7.44 0.38
CA LYS A 172 -8.10 -7.82 -1.00
C LYS A 172 -7.54 -9.16 -1.42
N ARG A 173 -6.36 -9.53 -0.88
CA ARG A 173 -5.63 -10.73 -1.30
C ARG A 173 -5.45 -11.74 -0.18
N GLY A 174 -5.73 -11.37 1.07
CA GLY A 174 -5.44 -12.20 2.24
C GLY A 174 -3.95 -12.41 2.50
N LYS A 175 -3.06 -11.66 1.83
CA LYS A 175 -1.60 -11.78 1.97
C LYS A 175 -1.11 -10.92 3.12
N ILE A 176 -0.18 -11.44 3.91
CA ILE A 176 0.50 -10.71 4.98
C ILE A 176 1.89 -10.32 4.48
N TYR A 177 2.25 -9.06 4.68
CA TYR A 177 3.56 -8.48 4.41
C TYR A 177 4.19 -8.13 5.75
N GLU A 178 5.37 -8.66 6.00
CA GLU A 178 6.17 -8.34 7.18
C GLU A 178 7.45 -7.66 6.72
N GLU A 179 7.69 -6.47 7.23
CA GLU A 179 8.82 -5.67 6.83
C GLU A 179 9.53 -5.10 8.06
N ILE A 180 10.84 -5.19 8.06
CA ILE A 180 11.69 -4.57 9.09
C ILE A 180 11.92 -3.13 8.66
N LEU A 181 11.59 -2.18 9.54
CA LEU A 181 11.77 -0.75 9.30
C LEU A 181 13.16 -0.28 9.76
N PHE A 182 13.71 -0.87 10.81
CA PHE A 182 15.10 -0.71 11.25
C PHE A 182 15.46 -1.76 12.31
#